data_90ebf9aab793fe568e5927d8047f937e
#
_entry.id   90ebf9aab793fe568e5927d8047f937e
#
_cell.length_a   1.000
_cell.length_b   1.000
_cell.length_c   1.000
_cell.angle_alpha   90.00
_cell.angle_beta   90.00
_cell.angle_gamma   90.00
#
_symmetry.space_group_name_H-M   'P 1'
#
loop_
_entity.id
_entity.type
_entity.pdbx_description
1 polymer ?
#
loop_
_entity_poly.entity_id
_entity_poly.type
_entity_poly.pdbx_seq_one_letter_code
_entity_poly.pdbx_strand_id
1 'polypeptide(L)'
;MTEQLTKRSMQLFVLDKSFEVVSLCDTFSSLIWTERYSGYGDFELYLPASMANINMFPRGFYLWLIEPFVYDKNGKKIETRNDVMIIEKTELSTDIEDGDQLIISGRSLESLLLRRVIPKKVKYESIDPREIIKTILNENIINPSEPARKIPNFKMAIDSSQPLDPKYRQTFEFDGDYVYDAIKTICDTYDLGFSLDLKSDDHWQSSYLSFSVLEGTDRSYEQIKNPYMVFSPRFDNLVSSDTIEDDTEFYNSAYVASTEETKDNVTRRLIKYVPNNSGRSGWDIRETFYTDSDAKLNDADNHPRPDHDIYPELEKYGRDELKAQKSNNSFNAEIALLGSVRYHRDYEIGDIIQFDNTYGVNKKARITEYVRNEDDNGYREYPTFEPFSTEGIDALEDSYGNYVLDNYGNTINEGFI
;
A
#
# COMPACT_ATOMS: atom_id res chain seq x y z
N MET A 1 6.44 6.74 -42.12
CA MET A 1 6.67 8.07 -41.53
C MET A 1 6.74 7.83 -40.01
N THR A 2 7.94 7.58 -39.50
CA THR A 2 8.17 7.43 -38.08
C THR A 2 8.02 8.82 -37.45
N GLU A 3 6.89 9.08 -36.77
CA GLU A 3 6.83 10.18 -35.85
C GLU A 3 7.96 9.97 -34.83
N GLN A 4 8.93 10.87 -34.88
CA GLN A 4 9.86 11.02 -33.76
C GLN A 4 8.99 11.43 -32.55
N LEU A 5 8.71 10.45 -31.70
CA LEU A 5 8.12 10.71 -30.39
C LEU A 5 9.01 11.70 -29.67
N THR A 6 8.48 12.88 -29.44
CA THR A 6 9.10 13.91 -28.61
C THR A 6 9.44 13.27 -27.27
N LYS A 7 10.73 13.19 -26.97
CA LYS A 7 11.28 12.74 -25.71
C LYS A 7 10.52 13.50 -24.61
N ARG A 8 9.65 12.82 -23.87
CA ARG A 8 9.05 13.39 -22.67
C ARG A 8 10.20 13.61 -21.69
N SER A 9 10.40 14.82 -21.22
CA SER A 9 11.35 15.12 -20.18
C SER A 9 10.55 15.54 -18.97
N MET A 10 10.79 14.87 -17.85
CA MET A 10 10.22 15.24 -16.57
C MET A 10 10.76 16.60 -16.16
N GLN A 11 9.90 17.46 -15.63
CA GLN A 11 10.27 18.76 -15.08
C GLN A 11 10.01 18.78 -13.59
N LEU A 12 10.96 19.29 -12.85
CA LEU A 12 10.92 19.34 -11.39
C LEU A 12 10.98 20.77 -10.91
N PHE A 13 10.04 21.15 -10.06
CA PHE A 13 10.12 22.39 -9.31
C PHE A 13 10.55 22.11 -7.87
N VAL A 14 11.40 22.96 -7.35
CA VAL A 14 11.72 22.97 -5.91
C VAL A 14 10.79 23.96 -5.24
N LEU A 15 10.06 23.50 -4.22
CA LEU A 15 9.19 24.34 -3.40
C LEU A 15 9.82 24.53 -2.03
N ASP A 16 9.66 25.71 -1.47
CA ASP A 16 10.06 26.00 -0.10
C ASP A 16 9.06 25.41 0.94
N LYS A 17 9.27 25.72 2.22
CA LYS A 17 8.40 25.25 3.31
C LYS A 17 6.99 25.84 3.29
N SER A 18 6.76 26.88 2.49
CA SER A 18 5.46 27.51 2.26
C SER A 18 4.80 27.03 0.98
N PHE A 19 5.41 26.05 0.31
CA PHE A 19 5.02 25.53 -1.00
C PHE A 19 5.12 26.53 -2.16
N GLU A 20 5.95 27.57 -2.00
CA GLU A 20 6.25 28.52 -3.07
C GLU A 20 7.39 27.99 -3.94
N VAL A 21 7.26 28.15 -5.26
CA VAL A 21 8.31 27.74 -6.22
C VAL A 21 9.54 28.62 -6.05
N VAL A 22 10.68 28.01 -5.75
CA VAL A 22 11.95 28.73 -5.59
C VAL A 22 12.97 28.38 -6.67
N SER A 23 12.82 27.24 -7.35
CA SER A 23 13.75 26.82 -8.40
C SER A 23 13.08 25.85 -9.37
N LEU A 24 13.64 25.75 -10.59
CA LEU A 24 13.32 24.75 -11.60
C LEU A 24 14.55 23.88 -11.84
N CYS A 25 14.38 22.58 -11.85
CA CYS A 25 15.39 21.62 -12.25
C CYS A 25 14.91 20.88 -13.52
N ASP A 26 15.54 21.18 -14.62
CA ASP A 26 15.27 20.59 -15.94
C ASP A 26 16.47 19.78 -16.50
N THR A 27 17.53 19.68 -15.69
CA THR A 27 18.77 19.00 -16.07
C THR A 27 19.22 18.07 -14.95
N PHE A 28 19.12 16.78 -15.18
CA PHE A 28 19.55 15.73 -14.27
C PHE A 28 20.08 14.52 -15.07
N SER A 29 20.86 13.67 -14.45
CA SER A 29 21.39 12.44 -15.07
C SER A 29 20.39 11.31 -14.99
N SER A 30 19.70 11.18 -13.88
CA SER A 30 18.64 10.19 -13.68
C SER A 30 17.63 10.65 -12.63
N LEU A 31 16.38 10.28 -12.82
CA LEU A 31 15.31 10.44 -11.83
C LEU A 31 14.50 9.15 -11.78
N ILE A 32 14.31 8.62 -10.57
CA ILE A 32 13.35 7.58 -10.26
C ILE A 32 12.31 8.18 -9.32
N TRP A 33 11.04 7.97 -9.63
CA TRP A 33 9.90 8.49 -8.88
C TRP A 33 8.87 7.39 -8.71
N THR A 34 8.61 6.96 -7.47
CA THR A 34 7.70 5.85 -7.16
C THR A 34 6.53 6.33 -6.32
N GLU A 35 5.32 6.09 -6.79
CA GLU A 35 4.08 6.25 -6.03
C GLU A 35 3.61 4.90 -5.50
N ARG A 36 2.93 4.86 -4.33
CA ARG A 36 2.42 3.64 -3.72
C ARG A 36 0.97 3.78 -3.26
N TYR A 37 0.21 2.70 -3.39
CA TYR A 37 -1.21 2.62 -3.01
C TYR A 37 -1.39 2.66 -1.49
N SER A 38 -0.71 1.78 -0.76
CA SER A 38 -0.78 1.67 0.69
C SER A 38 0.59 1.98 1.30
N GLY A 39 1.02 3.23 1.18
CA GLY A 39 2.32 3.64 1.71
C GLY A 39 2.79 4.97 1.16
N TYR A 40 3.93 5.42 1.64
CA TYR A 40 4.60 6.57 1.04
C TYR A 40 5.43 6.14 -0.17
N GLY A 41 5.41 6.97 -1.21
CA GLY A 41 6.32 6.89 -2.33
C GLY A 41 7.71 7.42 -2.00
N ASP A 42 8.63 7.28 -2.92
CA ASP A 42 10.00 7.79 -2.80
C ASP A 42 10.54 8.24 -4.14
N PHE A 43 11.57 9.08 -4.09
CA PHE A 43 12.31 9.48 -5.27
C PHE A 43 13.82 9.44 -5.05
N GLU A 44 14.54 9.27 -6.14
CA GLU A 44 15.98 9.37 -6.19
C GLU A 44 16.38 10.15 -7.45
N LEU A 45 17.06 11.29 -7.24
CA LEU A 45 17.46 12.23 -8.29
C LEU A 45 18.99 12.33 -8.33
N TYR A 46 19.58 12.06 -9.48
CA TYR A 46 21.00 12.07 -9.73
C TYR A 46 21.39 13.29 -10.56
N LEU A 47 22.37 14.05 -10.09
CA LEU A 47 22.87 15.27 -10.76
C LEU A 47 24.40 15.30 -10.72
N PRO A 48 25.04 15.96 -11.68
CA PRO A 48 26.45 16.32 -11.52
C PRO A 48 26.63 17.19 -10.29
N ALA A 49 27.65 16.91 -9.47
CA ALA A 49 27.92 17.70 -8.29
C ALA A 49 28.40 19.11 -8.68
N SER A 50 27.71 20.10 -8.17
CA SER A 50 28.08 21.52 -8.28
C SER A 50 27.54 22.30 -7.09
N MET A 51 28.17 23.42 -6.76
CA MET A 51 27.65 24.28 -5.69
C MET A 51 26.24 24.82 -5.99
N ALA A 52 25.92 25.04 -7.27
CA ALA A 52 24.59 25.45 -7.70
C ALA A 52 23.54 24.32 -7.39
N ASN A 53 23.83 23.09 -7.79
CA ASN A 53 22.96 21.96 -7.54
C ASN A 53 22.83 21.63 -6.04
N ILE A 54 23.93 21.68 -5.28
CA ILE A 54 23.89 21.47 -3.82
C ILE A 54 22.97 22.49 -3.12
N ASN A 55 23.05 23.76 -3.53
CA ASN A 55 22.23 24.81 -2.93
C ASN A 55 20.76 24.81 -3.42
N MET A 56 20.49 24.15 -4.55
CA MET A 56 19.15 24.09 -5.13
C MET A 56 18.18 23.22 -4.31
N PHE A 57 18.70 22.21 -3.60
CA PHE A 57 17.87 21.19 -2.92
C PHE A 57 18.08 21.17 -1.39
N PRO A 58 17.65 22.21 -0.65
CA PRO A 58 17.74 22.21 0.79
C PRO A 58 16.86 21.11 1.41
N ARG A 59 17.37 20.39 2.40
CA ARG A 59 16.60 19.38 3.14
C ARG A 59 15.38 20.01 3.83
N GLY A 60 14.23 19.35 3.73
CA GLY A 60 12.95 19.81 4.25
C GLY A 60 12.23 20.78 3.31
N PHE A 61 12.75 21.02 2.11
CA PHE A 61 12.02 21.60 0.99
C PHE A 61 11.32 20.45 0.24
N TYR A 62 10.55 20.79 -0.78
CA TYR A 62 9.76 19.82 -1.53
C TYR A 62 10.17 19.80 -2.99
N LEU A 63 10.06 18.65 -3.59
CA LEU A 63 10.24 18.45 -5.02
C LEU A 63 8.88 18.17 -5.64
N TRP A 64 8.50 18.94 -6.63
CA TRP A 64 7.23 18.82 -7.35
C TRP A 64 7.49 18.33 -8.76
N LEU A 65 7.03 17.13 -9.07
CA LEU A 65 7.08 16.57 -10.41
C LEU A 65 5.90 17.11 -11.23
N ILE A 66 6.22 17.74 -12.36
CA ILE A 66 5.23 18.20 -13.33
C ILE A 66 5.16 17.22 -14.48
N GLU A 67 4.02 16.62 -14.65
CA GLU A 67 3.70 15.87 -15.85
C GLU A 67 3.27 16.82 -16.99
N PRO A 68 3.66 16.49 -18.24
CA PRO A 68 3.09 17.17 -19.39
C PRO A 68 1.56 16.96 -19.37
N PHE A 69 0.82 18.04 -19.63
CA PHE A 69 -0.63 18.06 -19.56
C PHE A 69 -1.28 16.85 -20.25
N VAL A 70 -2.07 16.09 -19.50
CA VAL A 70 -2.90 15.02 -20.02
C VAL A 70 -4.27 15.61 -20.38
N TYR A 71 -4.77 15.27 -21.55
CA TYR A 71 -6.10 15.69 -22.01
C TYR A 71 -7.00 14.44 -22.11
N ASP A 72 -8.25 14.58 -21.70
CA ASP A 72 -9.26 13.53 -21.88
C ASP A 72 -9.59 13.36 -23.39
N LYS A 73 -10.41 12.34 -23.68
CA LYS A 73 -10.88 12.08 -25.05
C LYS A 73 -11.66 13.21 -25.70
N ASN A 74 -12.10 14.20 -24.93
CA ASN A 74 -12.83 15.38 -25.39
C ASN A 74 -11.91 16.60 -25.51
N GLY A 75 -10.60 16.46 -25.26
CA GLY A 75 -9.64 17.55 -25.28
C GLY A 75 -9.68 18.44 -24.02
N LYS A 76 -10.38 18.04 -22.95
CA LYS A 76 -10.37 18.72 -21.67
C LYS A 76 -9.12 18.30 -20.91
N LYS A 77 -8.39 19.29 -20.39
CA LYS A 77 -7.24 19.05 -19.52
C LYS A 77 -7.69 18.25 -18.29
N ILE A 78 -7.08 17.10 -18.09
CA ILE A 78 -7.21 16.34 -16.85
C ILE A 78 -6.34 17.06 -15.82
N GLU A 79 -6.88 17.35 -14.64
CA GLU A 79 -6.08 17.80 -13.52
C GLU A 79 -5.11 16.68 -13.14
N THR A 80 -3.84 16.92 -13.43
CA THR A 80 -2.78 16.04 -12.95
C THR A 80 -2.67 16.19 -11.43
N ARG A 81 -2.44 15.08 -10.72
CA ARG A 81 -2.06 15.15 -9.31
C ARG A 81 -0.81 16.03 -9.18
N ASN A 82 -0.75 16.79 -8.11
CA ASN A 82 0.46 17.49 -7.77
C ASN A 82 1.37 16.51 -7.03
N ASP A 83 2.18 15.76 -7.77
CA ASP A 83 3.10 14.79 -7.22
C ASP A 83 4.24 15.52 -6.52
N VAL A 84 4.13 15.64 -5.21
CA VAL A 84 5.07 16.38 -4.38
C VAL A 84 5.70 15.45 -3.37
N MET A 85 7.04 15.46 -3.31
CA MET A 85 7.81 14.69 -2.32
C MET A 85 8.73 15.60 -1.51
N ILE A 86 9.14 15.14 -0.34
CA ILE A 86 9.95 15.88 0.61
C ILE A 86 11.41 15.55 0.34
N ILE A 87 12.26 16.57 0.23
CA ILE A 87 13.72 16.40 0.14
C ILE A 87 14.24 16.07 1.54
N GLU A 88 14.69 14.84 1.76
CA GLU A 88 15.11 14.37 3.08
C GLU A 88 16.59 14.05 3.18
N LYS A 89 17.19 13.57 2.10
CA LYS A 89 18.60 13.17 2.08
C LYS A 89 19.33 13.86 0.92
N THR A 90 20.55 14.26 1.20
CA THR A 90 21.52 14.74 0.21
C THR A 90 22.78 13.93 0.39
N GLU A 91 23.25 13.29 -0.65
CA GLU A 91 24.48 12.52 -0.67
C GLU A 91 25.40 13.08 -1.75
N LEU A 92 26.64 13.37 -1.38
CA LEU A 92 27.67 13.82 -2.30
C LEU A 92 28.71 12.71 -2.39
N SER A 93 28.81 12.10 -3.57
CA SER A 93 29.84 11.13 -3.89
C SER A 93 30.90 11.78 -4.73
N THR A 94 32.17 11.57 -4.38
CA THR A 94 33.31 12.05 -5.15
C THR A 94 34.09 10.85 -5.66
N ASP A 95 34.24 10.73 -6.96
CA ASP A 95 34.94 9.64 -7.61
C ASP A 95 35.83 10.21 -8.72
N ILE A 96 37.09 9.70 -8.78
CA ILE A 96 38.09 10.18 -9.76
C ILE A 96 37.79 9.62 -11.15
N GLU A 97 37.18 8.43 -11.24
CA GLU A 97 36.90 7.75 -12.52
C GLU A 97 35.55 8.16 -13.08
N ASP A 98 34.49 8.18 -12.23
CA ASP A 98 33.11 8.45 -12.62
C ASP A 98 32.69 9.92 -12.44
N GLY A 99 33.55 10.72 -11.81
CA GLY A 99 33.26 12.13 -11.49
C GLY A 99 32.42 12.32 -10.22
N ASP A 100 32.26 13.59 -9.86
CA ASP A 100 31.52 13.95 -8.64
C ASP A 100 30.02 13.93 -8.89
N GLN A 101 29.27 13.20 -8.07
CA GLN A 101 27.81 13.01 -8.20
C GLN A 101 27.09 13.50 -6.96
N LEU A 102 25.96 14.18 -7.18
CA LEU A 102 25.02 14.60 -6.15
C LEU A 102 23.74 13.73 -6.27
N ILE A 103 23.38 13.08 -5.17
CA ILE A 103 22.16 12.28 -5.08
C ILE A 103 21.23 12.95 -4.08
N ILE A 104 20.03 13.29 -4.53
CA ILE A 104 18.95 13.85 -3.72
C ILE A 104 17.85 12.80 -3.62
N SER A 105 17.43 12.49 -2.42
CA SER A 105 16.34 11.53 -2.21
C SER A 105 15.39 11.95 -1.10
N GLY A 106 14.21 11.36 -1.14
CA GLY A 106 13.19 11.65 -0.16
C GLY A 106 11.93 10.85 -0.40
N ARG A 107 10.89 11.22 0.32
CA ARG A 107 9.62 10.47 0.37
C ARG A 107 8.45 11.37 0.08
N SER A 108 7.34 10.78 -0.35
CA SER A 108 6.08 11.48 -0.58
C SER A 108 5.48 12.05 0.72
N LEU A 109 4.48 12.90 0.57
CA LEU A 109 3.90 13.66 1.68
C LEU A 109 3.28 12.78 2.77
N GLU A 110 2.87 11.56 2.47
CA GLU A 110 2.35 10.58 3.43
C GLU A 110 3.37 10.31 4.55
N SER A 111 4.67 10.42 4.25
CA SER A 111 5.74 10.26 5.25
C SER A 111 5.71 11.32 6.37
N LEU A 112 4.98 12.43 6.20
CA LEU A 112 4.73 13.40 7.26
C LEU A 112 4.00 12.79 8.46
N LEU A 113 3.19 11.77 8.22
CA LEU A 113 2.46 11.05 9.26
C LEU A 113 3.40 10.28 10.22
N LEU A 114 4.61 9.91 9.77
CA LEU A 114 5.66 9.34 10.62
C LEU A 114 6.24 10.35 11.63
N ARG A 115 5.97 11.64 11.46
CA ARG A 115 6.45 12.69 12.37
C ARG A 115 5.54 12.88 13.59
N ARG A 116 4.49 12.06 13.73
CA ARG A 116 3.53 12.12 14.83
C ARG A 116 3.29 10.72 15.37
N VAL A 117 3.13 10.63 16.68
CA VAL A 117 2.79 9.40 17.39
C VAL A 117 1.42 9.56 18.07
N ILE A 118 0.76 8.44 18.33
CA ILE A 118 -0.44 8.35 19.15
C ILE A 118 0.03 8.22 20.61
N PRO A 119 -0.01 9.29 21.42
CA PRO A 119 0.72 9.33 22.69
C PRO A 119 0.01 8.61 23.84
N LYS A 120 -1.17 8.09 23.61
CA LYS A 120 -2.00 7.42 24.62
C LYS A 120 -2.55 6.13 24.04
N LYS A 121 -2.65 5.12 24.88
CA LYS A 121 -3.34 3.89 24.53
C LYS A 121 -4.79 4.19 24.17
N VAL A 122 -5.18 3.82 22.96
CA VAL A 122 -6.53 3.99 22.39
C VAL A 122 -7.02 2.65 21.84
N LYS A 123 -8.30 2.39 21.99
CA LYS A 123 -8.95 1.19 21.48
C LYS A 123 -10.21 1.58 20.72
N TYR A 124 -10.34 1.05 19.52
CA TYR A 124 -11.48 1.27 18.63
C TYR A 124 -12.19 -0.06 18.40
N GLU A 125 -13.39 -0.21 18.96
CA GLU A 125 -14.19 -1.44 18.87
C GLU A 125 -15.38 -1.23 17.95
N SER A 126 -15.52 -2.04 16.90
CA SER A 126 -16.64 -2.01 15.96
C SER A 126 -16.91 -0.63 15.32
N ILE A 127 -15.88 0.19 15.17
CA ILE A 127 -15.95 1.49 14.53
C ILE A 127 -15.57 1.34 13.05
N ASP A 128 -16.19 2.12 12.18
CA ASP A 128 -15.86 2.16 10.76
C ASP A 128 -14.38 2.60 10.56
N PRO A 129 -13.59 1.91 9.72
CA PRO A 129 -12.17 2.20 9.52
C PRO A 129 -11.92 3.65 9.11
N ARG A 130 -12.77 4.25 8.28
CA ARG A 130 -12.64 5.65 7.85
C ARG A 130 -12.85 6.62 9.00
N GLU A 131 -13.76 6.30 9.93
CA GLU A 131 -14.00 7.12 11.13
C GLU A 131 -12.86 6.98 12.14
N ILE A 132 -12.23 5.82 12.25
CA ILE A 132 -11.01 5.63 13.05
C ILE A 132 -9.89 6.52 12.50
N ILE A 133 -9.65 6.46 11.18
CA ILE A 133 -8.63 7.28 10.50
C ILE A 133 -8.90 8.78 10.72
N LYS A 134 -10.14 9.24 10.57
CA LYS A 134 -10.52 10.64 10.83
C LYS A 134 -10.22 11.04 12.27
N THR A 135 -10.52 10.18 13.23
CA THR A 135 -10.26 10.45 14.64
C THR A 135 -8.76 10.56 14.91
N ILE A 136 -7.96 9.62 14.43
CA ILE A 136 -6.49 9.61 14.57
C ILE A 136 -5.89 10.88 13.97
N LEU A 137 -6.28 11.26 12.75
CA LEU A 137 -5.80 12.47 12.08
C LEU A 137 -6.23 13.74 12.81
N ASN A 138 -7.48 13.79 13.27
CA ASN A 138 -7.98 14.95 14.00
C ASN A 138 -7.21 15.17 15.30
N GLU A 139 -7.03 14.13 16.11
CA GLU A 139 -6.43 14.23 17.44
C GLU A 139 -4.90 14.42 17.42
N ASN A 140 -4.21 13.97 16.35
CA ASN A 140 -2.75 13.99 16.33
C ASN A 140 -2.15 14.96 15.30
N ILE A 141 -2.92 15.41 14.30
CA ILE A 141 -2.45 16.27 13.20
C ILE A 141 -3.18 17.62 13.20
N ILE A 142 -4.53 17.62 13.19
CA ILE A 142 -5.34 18.81 12.93
C ILE A 142 -5.59 19.61 14.22
N ASN A 143 -6.05 18.93 15.27
CA ASN A 143 -6.39 19.52 16.55
C ASN A 143 -5.73 18.75 17.72
N PRO A 144 -4.40 18.60 17.72
CA PRO A 144 -3.71 17.92 18.79
C PRO A 144 -3.84 18.69 20.12
N SER A 145 -3.84 17.95 21.22
CA SER A 145 -3.88 18.53 22.58
C SER A 145 -2.69 19.48 22.85
N GLU A 146 -1.53 19.19 22.25
CA GLU A 146 -0.36 20.06 22.27
C GLU A 146 -0.31 20.86 20.96
N PRO A 147 -0.55 22.19 20.99
CA PRO A 147 -0.66 23.03 19.78
C PRO A 147 0.57 23.00 18.88
N ALA A 148 1.76 22.82 19.44
CA ALA A 148 3.01 22.73 18.67
C ALA A 148 3.08 21.51 17.75
N ARG A 149 2.24 20.49 17.97
CA ARG A 149 2.15 19.30 17.12
C ARG A 149 1.28 19.49 15.88
N LYS A 150 0.50 20.57 15.82
CA LYS A 150 -0.41 20.82 14.69
C LYS A 150 0.34 20.95 13.38
N ILE A 151 -0.13 20.26 12.35
CA ILE A 151 0.30 20.50 10.97
C ILE A 151 -0.70 21.50 10.35
N PRO A 152 -0.24 22.69 9.97
CA PRO A 152 -1.13 23.71 9.42
C PRO A 152 -1.66 23.32 8.05
N ASN A 153 -2.81 23.85 7.67
CA ASN A 153 -3.43 23.67 6.35
C ASN A 153 -3.66 22.18 5.96
N PHE A 154 -3.92 21.31 6.95
CA PHE A 154 -4.23 19.91 6.72
C PHE A 154 -5.75 19.71 6.68
N LYS A 155 -6.25 19.12 5.61
CA LYS A 155 -7.67 18.80 5.41
C LYS A 155 -7.85 17.28 5.19
N MET A 156 -9.02 16.78 5.52
CA MET A 156 -9.43 15.40 5.26
C MET A 156 -10.48 15.39 4.15
N ALA A 157 -10.24 14.60 3.10
CA ALA A 157 -11.17 14.33 2.01
C ALA A 157 -11.55 12.84 2.03
N ILE A 158 -12.09 12.38 3.17
CA ILE A 158 -12.48 11.00 3.41
C ILE A 158 -13.99 10.88 3.28
N ASP A 159 -14.46 10.14 2.29
CA ASP A 159 -15.87 9.80 2.12
C ASP A 159 -16.26 8.67 3.08
N SER A 160 -17.28 8.89 3.89
CA SER A 160 -17.90 7.89 4.79
C SER A 160 -19.39 7.71 4.51
N SER A 161 -19.82 8.05 3.31
CA SER A 161 -21.25 7.94 2.92
C SER A 161 -21.73 6.50 2.86
N GLN A 162 -20.82 5.55 2.65
CA GLN A 162 -21.09 4.11 2.63
C GLN A 162 -20.24 3.43 3.72
N PRO A 163 -20.71 3.39 4.97
CA PRO A 163 -19.98 2.77 6.06
C PRO A 163 -19.94 1.25 5.92
N LEU A 164 -18.81 0.66 6.33
CA LEU A 164 -18.65 -0.79 6.40
C LEU A 164 -19.71 -1.39 7.37
N ASP A 165 -20.28 -2.54 6.99
CA ASP A 165 -21.20 -3.28 7.86
C ASP A 165 -20.52 -3.58 9.22
N PRO A 166 -21.18 -3.33 10.36
CA PRO A 166 -20.63 -3.58 11.69
C PRO A 166 -20.05 -4.99 11.91
N LYS A 167 -20.59 -6.00 11.25
CA LYS A 167 -20.12 -7.39 11.39
C LYS A 167 -18.69 -7.62 10.85
N TYR A 168 -18.23 -6.77 9.93
CA TYR A 168 -16.88 -6.86 9.35
C TYR A 168 -15.87 -5.91 10.01
N ARG A 169 -16.31 -5.10 10.98
CA ARG A 169 -15.44 -4.14 11.65
C ARG A 169 -14.59 -4.82 12.70
N GLN A 170 -13.30 -4.67 12.53
CA GLN A 170 -12.32 -5.21 13.47
C GLN A 170 -12.06 -4.24 14.63
N THR A 171 -11.40 -4.76 15.66
CA THR A 171 -10.94 -3.96 16.79
C THR A 171 -9.48 -3.59 16.58
N PHE A 172 -9.16 -2.30 16.72
CA PHE A 172 -7.80 -1.80 16.66
C PHE A 172 -7.38 -1.22 18.02
N GLU A 173 -6.14 -1.46 18.40
CA GLU A 173 -5.55 -0.91 19.61
C GLU A 173 -4.17 -0.35 19.25
N PHE A 174 -3.89 0.91 19.65
CA PHE A 174 -2.62 1.59 19.40
C PHE A 174 -2.09 2.19 20.70
N ASP A 175 -0.78 2.09 20.91
CA ASP A 175 -0.11 2.59 22.13
C ASP A 175 1.33 3.03 21.84
N GLY A 176 1.50 4.30 21.51
CA GLY A 176 2.80 4.85 21.13
C GLY A 176 3.16 4.69 19.65
N ASP A 177 2.25 4.13 18.87
CA ASP A 177 2.45 3.91 17.42
C ASP A 177 2.57 5.24 16.66
N TYR A 178 3.31 5.23 15.55
CA TYR A 178 3.27 6.35 14.62
C TYR A 178 1.88 6.43 13.96
N VAL A 179 1.43 7.66 13.71
CA VAL A 179 0.15 7.90 13.01
C VAL A 179 0.14 7.21 11.64
N TYR A 180 1.27 7.20 10.96
CA TYR A 180 1.44 6.49 9.69
C TYR A 180 1.17 4.98 9.83
N ASP A 181 1.83 4.32 10.79
CA ASP A 181 1.73 2.87 10.96
C ASP A 181 0.32 2.46 11.38
N ALA A 182 -0.34 3.24 12.23
CA ALA A 182 -1.72 3.01 12.62
C ALA A 182 -2.68 3.11 11.42
N ILE A 183 -2.53 4.15 10.58
CA ILE A 183 -3.35 4.31 9.38
C ILE A 183 -3.06 3.19 8.37
N LYS A 184 -1.79 2.87 8.16
CA LYS A 184 -1.38 1.78 7.26
C LYS A 184 -1.97 0.44 7.70
N THR A 185 -1.88 0.10 8.99
CA THR A 185 -2.48 -1.12 9.55
C THR A 185 -3.99 -1.19 9.30
N ILE A 186 -4.70 -0.07 9.49
CA ILE A 186 -6.14 -0.03 9.20
C ILE A 186 -6.40 -0.21 7.71
N CYS A 187 -5.67 0.49 6.85
CA CYS A 187 -5.84 0.41 5.41
C CYS A 187 -5.52 -0.99 4.87
N ASP A 188 -4.40 -1.58 5.29
CA ASP A 188 -3.99 -2.93 4.87
C ASP A 188 -5.01 -4.01 5.33
N THR A 189 -5.64 -3.82 6.49
CA THR A 189 -6.68 -4.74 7.00
C THR A 189 -7.92 -4.77 6.11
N TYR A 190 -8.26 -3.64 5.49
CA TYR A 190 -9.45 -3.49 4.64
C TYR A 190 -9.13 -3.30 3.16
N ASP A 191 -7.93 -3.64 2.74
CA ASP A 191 -7.49 -3.52 1.34
C ASP A 191 -7.66 -2.10 0.76
N LEU A 192 -7.46 -1.08 1.61
CA LEU A 192 -7.53 0.32 1.27
C LEU A 192 -6.12 0.89 1.04
N GLY A 193 -6.06 1.95 0.27
CA GLY A 193 -4.89 2.82 0.18
C GLY A 193 -5.15 4.18 0.81
N PHE A 194 -4.13 5.02 0.81
CA PHE A 194 -4.27 6.42 1.23
C PHE A 194 -3.28 7.32 0.49
N SER A 195 -3.66 8.58 0.34
CA SER A 195 -2.79 9.60 -0.24
C SER A 195 -2.83 10.90 0.56
N LEU A 196 -1.74 11.65 0.49
CA LEU A 196 -1.64 13.00 1.01
C LEU A 196 -1.14 13.93 -0.09
N ASP A 197 -2.06 14.66 -0.70
CA ASP A 197 -1.80 15.50 -1.86
C ASP A 197 -1.62 16.96 -1.46
N LEU A 198 -0.73 17.68 -2.15
CA LEU A 198 -0.70 19.13 -2.11
C LEU A 198 -1.76 19.67 -3.06
N LYS A 199 -2.73 20.43 -2.53
CA LYS A 199 -3.79 21.09 -3.31
C LYS A 199 -3.73 22.58 -3.09
N SER A 200 -4.19 23.32 -4.08
CA SER A 200 -4.39 24.78 -3.97
C SER A 200 -5.88 25.10 -4.03
N ASP A 201 -6.24 26.28 -3.52
CA ASP A 201 -7.57 26.82 -3.73
C ASP A 201 -7.78 27.24 -5.20
N ASP A 202 -9.04 27.53 -5.57
CA ASP A 202 -9.43 27.89 -6.94
C ASP A 202 -8.69 29.10 -7.53
N HIS A 203 -7.98 29.85 -6.68
CA HIS A 203 -7.26 31.07 -7.05
C HIS A 203 -5.74 30.96 -6.86
N TRP A 204 -5.22 29.78 -6.47
CA TRP A 204 -3.80 29.57 -6.17
C TRP A 204 -3.24 30.47 -5.05
N GLN A 205 -4.12 30.98 -4.20
CA GLN A 205 -3.73 31.92 -3.12
C GLN A 205 -3.30 31.20 -1.85
N SER A 206 -3.72 29.96 -1.68
CA SER A 206 -3.31 29.15 -0.53
C SER A 206 -3.17 27.68 -0.89
N SER A 207 -2.09 27.07 -0.45
CA SER A 207 -1.85 25.64 -0.57
C SER A 207 -2.26 24.92 0.71
N TYR A 208 -2.79 23.72 0.58
CA TYR A 208 -3.16 22.87 1.70
C TYR A 208 -2.88 21.39 1.41
N LEU A 209 -2.64 20.63 2.47
CA LEU A 209 -2.50 19.17 2.40
C LEU A 209 -3.88 18.53 2.50
N SER A 210 -4.19 17.62 1.57
CA SER A 210 -5.47 16.93 1.50
C SER A 210 -5.25 15.41 1.65
N PHE A 211 -5.65 14.87 2.78
CA PHE A 211 -5.59 13.42 3.01
C PHE A 211 -6.84 12.73 2.46
N SER A 212 -6.65 11.65 1.71
CA SER A 212 -7.72 10.83 1.13
C SER A 212 -7.48 9.36 1.41
N VAL A 213 -8.56 8.59 1.56
CA VAL A 213 -8.54 7.12 1.56
C VAL A 213 -8.87 6.67 0.14
N LEU A 214 -8.11 5.74 -0.39
CA LEU A 214 -8.24 5.19 -1.73
C LEU A 214 -8.83 3.77 -1.64
N GLU A 215 -9.82 3.47 -2.48
CA GLU A 215 -10.44 2.14 -2.53
C GLU A 215 -9.99 1.35 -3.77
N GLY A 216 -9.53 2.09 -4.81
CA GLY A 216 -9.33 1.53 -6.13
C GLY A 216 -10.64 1.19 -6.82
N THR A 217 -10.60 0.93 -8.09
CA THR A 217 -11.76 0.53 -8.91
C THR A 217 -11.52 -0.85 -9.47
N ASP A 218 -12.47 -1.77 -9.28
CA ASP A 218 -12.41 -3.05 -9.96
C ASP A 218 -12.71 -2.85 -11.46
N ARG A 219 -11.72 -3.19 -12.30
CA ARG A 219 -11.77 -3.16 -13.77
C ARG A 219 -11.50 -4.53 -14.38
N SER A 220 -11.61 -5.58 -13.56
CA SER A 220 -11.44 -6.96 -14.01
C SER A 220 -12.65 -7.48 -14.80
N TYR A 221 -12.57 -8.68 -15.32
CA TYR A 221 -13.68 -9.34 -16.02
C TYR A 221 -14.82 -9.80 -15.08
N GLU A 222 -14.62 -9.82 -13.77
CA GLU A 222 -15.60 -10.29 -12.80
C GLU A 222 -16.67 -9.26 -12.46
N GLN A 223 -16.54 -8.04 -12.94
CA GLN A 223 -17.52 -6.96 -12.76
C GLN A 223 -18.03 -6.45 -14.11
N ILE A 224 -19.15 -5.74 -14.12
CA ILE A 224 -19.80 -5.21 -15.33
C ILE A 224 -20.11 -3.71 -15.25
N LYS A 225 -19.74 -3.06 -14.13
CA LYS A 225 -20.07 -1.65 -13.88
C LYS A 225 -19.05 -0.69 -14.48
N ASN A 226 -17.78 -1.08 -14.42
CA ASN A 226 -16.64 -0.24 -14.79
C ASN A 226 -16.06 -0.68 -16.14
N PRO A 227 -15.44 0.22 -16.91
CA PRO A 227 -14.68 -0.16 -18.07
C PRO A 227 -13.59 -1.17 -17.71
N TYR A 228 -13.49 -2.25 -18.48
CA TYR A 228 -12.43 -3.24 -18.26
C TYR A 228 -11.05 -2.63 -18.54
N MET A 229 -10.09 -3.01 -17.70
CA MET A 229 -8.68 -2.73 -17.91
C MET A 229 -7.92 -4.04 -17.99
N VAL A 230 -7.39 -4.34 -19.20
CA VAL A 230 -6.73 -5.60 -19.48
C VAL A 230 -5.32 -5.33 -19.99
N PHE A 231 -4.34 -5.86 -19.27
CA PHE A 231 -2.96 -5.91 -19.75
C PHE A 231 -2.71 -7.26 -20.41
N SER A 232 -2.41 -7.22 -21.72
CA SER A 232 -2.20 -8.41 -22.51
C SER A 232 -1.31 -8.12 -23.72
N PRO A 233 -0.44 -9.08 -24.12
CA PRO A 233 0.29 -8.99 -25.37
C PRO A 233 -0.62 -8.84 -26.60
N ARG A 234 -1.88 -9.29 -26.50
CA ARG A 234 -2.87 -9.18 -27.57
C ARG A 234 -3.34 -7.77 -27.86
N PHE A 235 -3.16 -6.85 -26.88
CA PHE A 235 -3.57 -5.45 -26.99
C PHE A 235 -2.39 -4.51 -27.20
N ASP A 236 -1.19 -5.04 -27.43
CA ASP A 236 0.05 -4.26 -27.59
C ASP A 236 0.32 -3.28 -26.43
N ASN A 237 -0.20 -3.58 -25.25
CA ASN A 237 -0.03 -2.76 -24.04
C ASN A 237 0.86 -3.44 -22.99
N LEU A 238 1.41 -4.60 -23.29
CA LEU A 238 2.32 -5.36 -22.44
C LEU A 238 3.58 -5.71 -23.25
N VAL A 239 4.74 -5.23 -22.81
CA VAL A 239 6.04 -5.48 -23.43
C VAL A 239 6.62 -6.81 -22.96
N SER A 240 6.65 -6.99 -21.67
CA SER A 240 7.14 -8.20 -21.02
C SER A 240 6.32 -8.50 -19.76
N SER A 241 6.29 -9.76 -19.38
CA SER A 241 5.70 -10.16 -18.10
C SER A 241 6.47 -11.35 -17.55
N ASP A 242 6.63 -11.34 -16.23
CA ASP A 242 7.19 -12.42 -15.45
C ASP A 242 6.18 -12.83 -14.37
N THR A 243 5.81 -14.11 -14.38
CA THR A 243 4.86 -14.66 -13.42
C THR A 243 5.57 -15.75 -12.65
N ILE A 244 5.73 -15.57 -11.37
CA ILE A 244 6.29 -16.57 -10.46
C ILE A 244 5.16 -17.06 -9.57
N GLU A 245 4.94 -18.37 -9.58
CA GLU A 245 4.08 -19.07 -8.62
C GLU A 245 4.99 -19.93 -7.75
N ASP A 246 5.16 -19.52 -6.50
CA ASP A 246 6.08 -20.18 -5.56
C ASP A 246 5.36 -20.52 -4.26
N ASP A 247 5.12 -21.79 -4.07
CA ASP A 247 4.55 -22.36 -2.85
C ASP A 247 5.62 -22.96 -1.93
N THR A 248 6.90 -22.71 -2.17
CA THR A 248 8.00 -23.35 -1.42
C THR A 248 7.88 -23.09 0.09
N GLU A 249 7.49 -21.89 0.47
CA GLU A 249 7.32 -21.46 1.87
C GLU A 249 5.85 -21.35 2.28
N PHE A 250 4.94 -21.89 1.49
CA PHE A 250 3.51 -21.89 1.82
C PHE A 250 3.17 -23.02 2.78
N TYR A 251 2.52 -22.69 3.89
CA TYR A 251 1.99 -23.63 4.89
C TYR A 251 0.49 -23.47 5.02
N ASN A 252 -0.22 -24.57 5.16
CA ASN A 252 -1.68 -24.58 5.27
C ASN A 252 -2.20 -25.22 6.56
N SER A 253 -1.33 -25.73 7.39
CA SER A 253 -1.65 -26.31 8.71
C SER A 253 -0.55 -25.94 9.70
N ALA A 254 -0.87 -25.82 10.96
CA ALA A 254 0.10 -25.45 11.98
C ALA A 254 -0.07 -26.22 13.28
N TYR A 255 1.05 -26.48 13.95
CA TYR A 255 1.06 -26.71 15.39
C TYR A 255 1.38 -25.41 16.11
N VAL A 256 0.55 -25.01 17.04
CA VAL A 256 0.74 -23.79 17.84
C VAL A 256 0.96 -24.17 19.28
N ALA A 257 2.05 -23.67 19.84
CA ALA A 257 2.44 -23.92 21.21
C ALA A 257 2.33 -22.65 22.07
N SER A 258 1.96 -22.82 23.33
CA SER A 258 2.15 -21.79 24.35
C SER A 258 3.64 -21.61 24.67
N THR A 259 3.99 -20.56 25.42
CA THR A 259 5.29 -20.48 26.10
C THR A 259 5.46 -21.64 27.07
N GLU A 260 6.72 -22.01 27.33
CA GLU A 260 7.04 -22.99 28.37
C GLU A 260 7.08 -22.32 29.74
N GLU A 261 6.41 -22.93 30.72
CA GLU A 261 6.48 -22.51 32.12
C GLU A 261 6.98 -23.68 32.97
N THR A 262 8.03 -23.42 33.76
CA THR A 262 8.58 -24.42 34.70
C THR A 262 8.27 -24.01 36.13
N LYS A 263 7.52 -24.85 36.81
CA LYS A 263 7.22 -24.69 38.27
C LYS A 263 7.49 -26.02 38.95
N ASP A 264 8.17 -25.98 40.11
CA ASP A 264 8.49 -27.17 40.94
C ASP A 264 9.15 -28.32 40.10
N ASN A 265 10.06 -27.98 39.17
CA ASN A 265 10.70 -28.91 38.25
C ASN A 265 9.74 -29.57 37.25
N VAL A 266 8.51 -29.12 37.10
CA VAL A 266 7.57 -29.56 36.09
C VAL A 266 7.45 -28.49 35.01
N THR A 267 7.82 -28.85 33.78
CA THR A 267 7.64 -27.96 32.62
C THR A 267 6.31 -28.26 32.00
N ARG A 268 5.48 -27.23 31.83
CA ARG A 268 4.19 -27.28 31.15
C ARG A 268 4.28 -26.51 29.84
N ARG A 269 3.76 -27.07 28.77
CA ARG A 269 3.57 -26.47 27.46
C ARG A 269 2.34 -27.07 26.82
N LEU A 270 1.46 -26.25 26.29
CA LEU A 270 0.28 -26.73 25.55
C LEU A 270 0.55 -26.59 24.06
N ILE A 271 0.09 -27.55 23.30
CA ILE A 271 0.24 -27.55 21.83
C ILE A 271 -1.13 -27.87 21.24
N LYS A 272 -1.55 -27.04 20.28
CA LYS A 272 -2.79 -27.20 19.52
C LYS A 272 -2.47 -27.38 18.04
N TYR A 273 -3.05 -28.39 17.41
CA TYR A 273 -3.05 -28.52 15.96
C TYR A 273 -4.17 -27.66 15.37
N VAL A 274 -3.83 -26.82 14.42
CA VAL A 274 -4.74 -25.97 13.65
C VAL A 274 -4.81 -26.55 12.23
N PRO A 275 -5.93 -27.23 11.89
CA PRO A 275 -6.06 -27.88 10.61
C PRO A 275 -6.31 -26.86 9.50
N ASN A 276 -5.99 -27.25 8.30
CA ASN A 276 -6.36 -26.60 7.07
C ASN A 276 -7.88 -26.75 6.81
N ASN A 277 -8.55 -25.63 6.55
CA ASN A 277 -9.99 -25.63 6.23
C ASN A 277 -10.28 -25.88 4.73
N SER A 278 -9.25 -26.02 3.88
CA SER A 278 -9.41 -26.16 2.42
C SER A 278 -9.72 -27.60 1.94
N GLY A 279 -9.97 -28.54 2.85
CA GLY A 279 -10.25 -29.95 2.50
C GLY A 279 -9.04 -30.73 1.95
N ARG A 280 -7.85 -30.15 1.96
CA ARG A 280 -6.60 -30.81 1.56
C ARG A 280 -6.22 -31.90 2.55
N SER A 281 -5.59 -32.97 2.08
CA SER A 281 -5.21 -34.11 2.92
C SER A 281 -3.96 -34.81 2.39
N GLY A 282 -3.32 -35.59 3.21
CA GLY A 282 -2.16 -36.39 2.82
C GLY A 282 -0.99 -35.55 2.37
N TRP A 283 -0.54 -35.71 1.13
CA TRP A 283 0.63 -35.00 0.58
C TRP A 283 0.42 -33.51 0.39
N ASP A 284 -0.83 -33.03 0.38
CA ASP A 284 -1.16 -31.63 0.19
C ASP A 284 -1.16 -30.84 1.51
N ILE A 285 -0.95 -31.51 2.63
CA ILE A 285 -0.76 -30.86 3.92
C ILE A 285 0.68 -30.41 4.06
N ARG A 286 0.86 -29.11 4.30
CA ARG A 286 2.15 -28.47 4.57
C ARG A 286 2.10 -27.84 5.94
N GLU A 287 2.84 -28.41 6.87
CA GLU A 287 2.78 -28.06 8.29
C GLU A 287 3.89 -27.08 8.67
N THR A 288 3.57 -26.16 9.56
CA THR A 288 4.54 -25.30 10.24
C THR A 288 4.34 -25.35 11.76
N PHE A 289 5.21 -24.71 12.50
CA PHE A 289 5.17 -24.65 13.94
C PHE A 289 5.32 -23.21 14.45
N TYR A 290 4.33 -22.73 15.21
CA TYR A 290 4.34 -21.42 15.83
C TYR A 290 4.42 -21.51 17.36
N THR A 291 4.92 -20.47 18.00
CA THR A 291 4.84 -20.30 19.46
C THR A 291 4.15 -18.97 19.74
N ASP A 292 3.00 -19.04 20.39
CA ASP A 292 2.28 -17.86 20.85
C ASP A 292 2.85 -17.40 22.21
N SER A 293 3.53 -16.25 22.20
CA SER A 293 4.12 -15.65 23.41
C SER A 293 3.09 -15.07 24.35
N ASP A 294 1.87 -14.80 23.88
CA ASP A 294 0.80 -14.16 24.64
C ASP A 294 -0.14 -15.17 25.31
N ALA A 295 -0.14 -16.42 24.84
CA ALA A 295 -0.88 -17.52 25.46
C ALA A 295 -0.22 -17.93 26.79
N LYS A 296 -0.55 -17.18 27.86
CA LYS A 296 -0.03 -17.45 29.20
C LYS A 296 -0.71 -18.68 29.82
N LEU A 297 0.10 -19.56 30.43
CA LEU A 297 -0.40 -20.75 31.12
C LEU A 297 -0.91 -20.45 32.54
N ASN A 298 -0.53 -19.30 33.10
CA ASN A 298 -0.99 -18.84 34.41
C ASN A 298 -1.76 -17.52 34.26
N ASP A 299 -2.65 -17.26 35.22
CA ASP A 299 -3.33 -15.96 35.36
C ASP A 299 -2.41 -14.89 35.97
N ALA A 300 -2.94 -13.68 36.17
CA ALA A 300 -2.21 -12.56 36.75
C ALA A 300 -1.74 -12.81 38.18
N ASP A 301 -2.42 -13.70 38.94
CA ASP A 301 -2.10 -14.11 40.30
C ASP A 301 -1.20 -15.35 40.33
N ASN A 302 -0.66 -15.76 39.17
CA ASN A 302 0.22 -16.91 39.01
C ASN A 302 -0.44 -18.28 39.36
N HIS A 303 -1.78 -18.39 39.16
CA HIS A 303 -2.50 -19.65 39.24
C HIS A 303 -2.61 -20.29 37.84
N PRO A 304 -2.52 -21.63 37.73
CA PRO A 304 -2.66 -22.32 36.46
C PRO A 304 -4.04 -22.07 35.83
N ARG A 305 -4.06 -21.59 34.59
CA ARG A 305 -5.28 -21.49 33.81
C ARG A 305 -5.71 -22.87 33.30
N PRO A 306 -7.01 -23.13 33.19
CA PRO A 306 -7.52 -24.35 32.58
C PRO A 306 -7.11 -24.47 31.09
N ASP A 307 -6.76 -25.68 30.63
CA ASP A 307 -6.34 -25.92 29.26
C ASP A 307 -7.41 -25.51 28.23
N HIS A 308 -8.70 -25.71 28.60
CA HIS A 308 -9.81 -25.37 27.70
C HIS A 308 -9.99 -23.88 27.42
N ASP A 309 -9.43 -23.00 28.27
CA ASP A 309 -9.42 -21.55 28.03
C ASP A 309 -8.27 -21.14 27.09
N ILE A 310 -7.18 -21.90 27.08
CA ILE A 310 -5.96 -21.57 26.34
C ILE A 310 -6.01 -22.14 24.90
N TYR A 311 -6.57 -23.34 24.70
CA TYR A 311 -6.64 -23.93 23.36
C TYR A 311 -7.35 -23.07 22.31
N PRO A 312 -8.44 -22.35 22.60
CA PRO A 312 -9.05 -21.44 21.64
C PRO A 312 -8.15 -20.25 21.28
N GLU A 313 -7.33 -19.74 22.23
CA GLU A 313 -6.37 -18.68 21.98
C GLU A 313 -5.29 -19.15 21.00
N LEU A 314 -4.70 -20.33 21.26
CA LEU A 314 -3.72 -20.95 20.35
C LEU A 314 -4.31 -21.25 18.96
N GLU A 315 -5.55 -21.71 18.91
CA GLU A 315 -6.23 -21.99 17.64
C GLU A 315 -6.47 -20.70 16.85
N LYS A 316 -6.91 -19.63 17.51
CA LYS A 316 -7.10 -18.31 16.89
C LYS A 316 -5.77 -17.79 16.36
N TYR A 317 -4.73 -17.77 17.19
CA TYR A 317 -3.40 -17.33 16.77
C TYR A 317 -2.90 -18.09 15.54
N GLY A 318 -3.02 -19.42 15.55
CA GLY A 318 -2.61 -20.24 14.41
C GLY A 318 -3.40 -19.98 13.14
N ARG A 319 -4.70 -19.72 13.23
CA ARG A 319 -5.52 -19.33 12.07
C ARG A 319 -5.11 -17.96 11.53
N ASP A 320 -4.85 -17.00 12.40
CA ASP A 320 -4.43 -15.66 12.01
C ASP A 320 -3.04 -15.72 11.31
N GLU A 321 -2.09 -16.49 11.85
CA GLU A 321 -0.79 -16.71 11.22
C GLU A 321 -0.88 -17.45 9.87
N LEU A 322 -1.72 -18.47 9.77
CA LEU A 322 -1.93 -19.19 8.50
C LEU A 322 -2.61 -18.32 7.45
N LYS A 323 -3.51 -17.40 7.84
CA LYS A 323 -4.11 -16.41 6.93
C LYS A 323 -3.08 -15.40 6.41
N ALA A 324 -2.10 -15.04 7.22
CA ALA A 324 -1.00 -14.17 6.81
C ALA A 324 -0.03 -14.85 5.84
N GLN A 325 -0.03 -16.19 5.77
CA GLN A 325 0.76 -16.97 4.82
C GLN A 325 0.14 -16.87 3.42
N LYS A 326 0.78 -16.08 2.56
CA LYS A 326 0.42 -16.03 1.14
C LYS A 326 1.43 -16.85 0.35
N SER A 327 0.96 -17.57 -0.69
CA SER A 327 1.87 -18.08 -1.73
C SER A 327 2.70 -16.90 -2.25
N ASN A 328 4.00 -17.04 -2.41
CA ASN A 328 4.86 -16.03 -3.01
C ASN A 328 4.59 -15.93 -4.51
N ASN A 329 3.39 -15.53 -4.86
CA ASN A 329 3.01 -15.27 -6.24
C ASN A 329 3.43 -13.85 -6.55
N SER A 330 4.42 -13.68 -7.40
CA SER A 330 4.79 -12.37 -7.92
C SER A 330 4.43 -12.26 -9.39
N PHE A 331 4.02 -11.07 -9.75
CA PHE A 331 3.72 -10.72 -11.11
C PHE A 331 4.36 -9.37 -11.43
N ASN A 332 5.31 -9.38 -12.35
CA ASN A 332 5.94 -8.18 -12.86
C ASN A 332 5.57 -8.02 -14.34
N ALA A 333 5.28 -6.80 -14.74
CA ALA A 333 4.96 -6.51 -16.11
C ALA A 333 5.54 -5.16 -16.54
N GLU A 334 6.11 -5.11 -17.73
CA GLU A 334 6.52 -3.88 -18.39
C GLU A 334 5.44 -3.48 -19.40
N ILE A 335 4.91 -2.28 -19.22
CA ILE A 335 3.85 -1.74 -20.08
C ILE A 335 4.44 -1.00 -21.25
N ALA A 336 3.78 -1.11 -22.40
CA ALA A 336 4.15 -0.35 -23.59
C ALA A 336 3.80 1.13 -23.39
N LEU A 337 4.79 2.02 -23.31
CA LEU A 337 4.66 3.48 -23.19
C LEU A 337 3.75 4.13 -24.25
N LEU A 338 3.62 3.49 -25.39
CA LEU A 338 2.83 3.92 -26.52
C LEU A 338 1.49 3.21 -26.64
N GLY A 339 1.13 2.46 -25.61
CA GLY A 339 -0.11 1.72 -25.55
C GLY A 339 -1.34 2.63 -25.61
N SER A 340 -2.47 2.01 -25.93
CA SER A 340 -3.79 2.66 -25.97
C SER A 340 -4.26 3.15 -24.60
N VAL A 341 -3.61 2.74 -23.52
CA VAL A 341 -3.99 2.99 -22.11
C VAL A 341 -2.96 3.87 -21.40
N ARG A 342 -3.46 4.76 -20.56
CA ARG A 342 -2.62 5.74 -19.86
C ARG A 342 -3.04 5.85 -18.38
N TYR A 343 -2.05 5.96 -17.51
CA TYR A 343 -2.22 6.30 -16.11
C TYR A 343 -2.94 7.65 -15.95
N HIS A 344 -3.74 7.81 -14.91
CA HIS A 344 -4.63 8.95 -14.63
C HIS A 344 -5.75 9.20 -15.65
N ARG A 345 -5.82 8.46 -16.74
CA ARG A 345 -6.90 8.53 -17.71
C ARG A 345 -7.75 7.27 -17.76
N ASP A 346 -7.12 6.13 -17.83
CA ASP A 346 -7.77 4.84 -18.05
C ASP A 346 -7.71 3.96 -16.79
N TYR A 347 -6.71 4.15 -15.96
CA TYR A 347 -6.53 3.47 -14.69
C TYR A 347 -5.79 4.36 -13.67
N GLU A 348 -5.92 4.03 -12.41
CA GLU A 348 -5.30 4.69 -11.25
C GLU A 348 -4.56 3.67 -10.38
N ILE A 349 -3.67 4.18 -9.53
CA ILE A 349 -3.08 3.35 -8.47
C ILE A 349 -4.19 2.82 -7.54
N GLY A 350 -4.10 1.54 -7.17
CA GLY A 350 -5.12 0.85 -6.40
C GLY A 350 -6.18 0.15 -7.24
N ASP A 351 -6.31 0.44 -8.54
CA ASP A 351 -7.25 -0.26 -9.40
C ASP A 351 -6.92 -1.76 -9.50
N ILE A 352 -7.96 -2.58 -9.54
CA ILE A 352 -7.85 -4.01 -9.80
C ILE A 352 -8.05 -4.21 -11.30
N ILE A 353 -7.04 -4.80 -11.94
CA ILE A 353 -7.02 -4.99 -13.40
C ILE A 353 -7.04 -6.48 -13.74
N GLN A 354 -7.34 -6.76 -15.00
CA GLN A 354 -7.21 -8.08 -15.58
C GLN A 354 -5.87 -8.22 -16.27
N PHE A 355 -5.20 -9.31 -15.98
CA PHE A 355 -4.01 -9.73 -16.71
C PHE A 355 -4.32 -10.99 -17.49
N ASP A 356 -4.00 -10.98 -18.79
CA ASP A 356 -4.18 -12.11 -19.69
C ASP A 356 -2.93 -12.31 -20.55
N ASN A 357 -2.20 -13.40 -20.34
CA ASN A 357 -1.08 -13.75 -21.19
C ASN A 357 -1.47 -14.78 -22.27
N THR A 358 -0.59 -14.99 -23.24
CA THR A 358 -0.83 -15.93 -24.34
C THR A 358 -0.77 -17.40 -23.92
N TYR A 359 -0.37 -17.69 -22.67
CA TYR A 359 -0.20 -19.03 -22.14
C TYR A 359 -1.35 -19.48 -21.23
N GLY A 360 -2.46 -18.72 -21.20
CA GLY A 360 -3.65 -19.07 -20.42
C GLY A 360 -3.64 -18.58 -18.99
N VAL A 361 -2.65 -17.78 -18.59
CA VAL A 361 -2.69 -17.09 -17.30
C VAL A 361 -3.69 -15.94 -17.43
N ASN A 362 -4.76 -16.03 -16.68
CA ASN A 362 -5.83 -15.04 -16.59
C ASN A 362 -6.06 -14.75 -15.11
N LYS A 363 -5.47 -13.68 -14.60
CA LYS A 363 -5.48 -13.36 -13.17
C LYS A 363 -5.86 -11.90 -12.96
N LYS A 364 -6.43 -11.63 -11.78
CA LYS A 364 -6.60 -10.26 -11.30
C LYS A 364 -5.33 -9.81 -10.58
N ALA A 365 -5.03 -8.54 -10.72
CA ALA A 365 -3.94 -7.92 -9.99
C ALA A 365 -4.32 -6.51 -9.57
N ARG A 366 -3.87 -6.08 -8.39
CA ARG A 366 -3.96 -4.69 -7.95
C ARG A 366 -2.73 -3.93 -8.38
N ILE A 367 -2.91 -2.72 -8.84
CA ILE A 367 -1.82 -1.77 -9.09
C ILE A 367 -1.39 -1.19 -7.73
N THR A 368 -0.24 -1.64 -7.23
CA THR A 368 0.26 -1.23 -5.90
C THR A 368 1.29 -0.12 -5.96
N GLU A 369 2.03 -0.03 -7.08
CA GLU A 369 3.00 1.03 -7.28
C GLU A 369 2.93 1.56 -8.71
N TYR A 370 3.39 2.79 -8.89
CA TYR A 370 3.63 3.38 -10.21
C TYR A 370 4.99 4.04 -10.22
N VAL A 371 5.86 3.56 -11.10
CA VAL A 371 7.24 4.00 -11.22
C VAL A 371 7.41 4.83 -12.48
N ARG A 372 8.01 6.00 -12.35
CA ARG A 372 8.51 6.82 -13.46
C ARG A 372 10.02 6.89 -13.36
N ASN A 373 10.68 6.63 -14.44
CA ASN A 373 12.14 6.71 -14.55
C ASN A 373 12.54 7.48 -15.81
N GLU A 374 13.47 8.40 -15.65
CA GLU A 374 14.12 9.07 -16.80
C GLU A 374 15.63 9.07 -16.58
N ASP A 375 16.35 8.53 -17.55
CA ASP A 375 17.80 8.45 -17.59
C ASP A 375 18.32 8.72 -19.02
N ASP A 376 19.60 8.49 -19.28
CA ASP A 376 20.20 8.65 -20.60
C ASP A 376 19.57 7.75 -21.69
N ASN A 377 18.90 6.67 -21.28
CA ASN A 377 18.21 5.76 -22.20
C ASN A 377 16.77 6.25 -22.53
N GLY A 378 16.31 7.29 -21.86
CA GLY A 378 15.01 7.93 -22.05
C GLY A 378 14.04 7.75 -20.90
N TYR A 379 12.81 8.19 -21.13
CA TYR A 379 11.70 8.14 -20.16
C TYR A 379 11.01 6.78 -20.22
N ARG A 380 10.70 6.23 -19.04
CA ARG A 380 9.89 5.00 -18.86
C ARG A 380 8.94 5.21 -17.71
N GLU A 381 7.76 4.62 -17.83
CA GLU A 381 6.78 4.55 -16.76
C GLU A 381 6.13 3.17 -16.74
N TYR A 382 5.87 2.63 -15.56
CA TYR A 382 5.25 1.32 -15.43
C TYR A 382 4.62 1.13 -14.05
N PRO A 383 3.45 0.47 -13.97
CA PRO A 383 2.89 0.02 -12.72
C PRO A 383 3.57 -1.27 -12.25
N THR A 384 3.58 -1.46 -10.94
CA THR A 384 3.86 -2.73 -10.28
C THR A 384 2.54 -3.32 -9.80
N PHE A 385 2.43 -4.63 -9.85
CA PHE A 385 1.22 -5.34 -9.55
C PHE A 385 1.43 -6.32 -8.40
N GLU A 386 0.43 -6.42 -7.52
CA GLU A 386 0.29 -7.57 -6.63
C GLU A 386 -0.86 -8.44 -7.09
N PRO A 387 -0.69 -9.78 -7.09
CA PRO A 387 -1.78 -10.69 -7.39
C PRO A 387 -2.95 -10.40 -6.47
N PHE A 388 -4.11 -10.11 -7.03
CA PHE A 388 -5.33 -9.94 -6.27
C PHE A 388 -6.02 -11.29 -6.19
N SER A 389 -5.83 -11.98 -5.06
CA SER A 389 -6.49 -13.25 -4.78
C SER A 389 -7.70 -12.98 -3.89
N THR A 390 -8.86 -13.39 -4.35
CA THR A 390 -10.07 -13.45 -3.51
C THR A 390 -10.02 -14.63 -2.53
N GLU A 391 -9.03 -15.50 -2.61
CA GLU A 391 -8.88 -16.67 -1.76
C GLU A 391 -8.47 -16.36 -0.30
N GLY A 392 -8.21 -15.10 0.03
CA GLY A 392 -7.91 -14.66 1.41
C GLY A 392 -9.04 -13.89 2.07
N ILE A 393 -10.08 -13.51 1.33
CA ILE A 393 -11.32 -12.97 1.89
C ILE A 393 -12.18 -14.19 2.16
N ASP A 394 -12.44 -14.50 3.43
CA ASP A 394 -13.23 -15.66 3.84
C ASP A 394 -14.53 -15.67 3.02
N ALA A 395 -14.73 -16.73 2.26
CA ALA A 395 -16.03 -16.97 1.65
C ALA A 395 -17.06 -17.05 2.77
N LEU A 396 -18.17 -16.33 2.62
CA LEU A 396 -19.24 -16.36 3.60
C LEU A 396 -19.66 -17.82 3.84
N GLU A 397 -19.50 -18.30 5.05
CA GLU A 397 -20.00 -19.59 5.50
C GLU A 397 -21.36 -19.36 6.21
N ASP A 398 -22.29 -20.26 5.94
CA ASP A 398 -23.51 -20.32 6.71
C ASP A 398 -23.25 -20.81 8.14
N SER A 399 -24.26 -20.79 8.99
CA SER A 399 -24.15 -21.26 10.39
C SER A 399 -23.76 -22.73 10.53
N TYR A 400 -23.64 -23.47 9.44
CA TYR A 400 -23.24 -24.88 9.38
C TYR A 400 -21.88 -25.10 8.73
N GLY A 401 -21.16 -24.00 8.35
CA GLY A 401 -19.84 -24.09 7.73
C GLY A 401 -19.86 -24.38 6.22
N ASN A 402 -20.99 -24.18 5.54
CA ASN A 402 -21.07 -24.29 4.07
C ASN A 402 -20.87 -22.93 3.44
N TYR A 403 -20.16 -22.87 2.33
CA TYR A 403 -19.99 -21.63 1.57
C TYR A 403 -21.34 -21.12 1.04
N VAL A 404 -21.60 -19.84 1.25
CA VAL A 404 -22.75 -19.15 0.66
C VAL A 404 -22.41 -18.91 -0.81
N LEU A 405 -23.26 -19.42 -1.71
CA LEU A 405 -23.10 -19.28 -3.15
C LEU A 405 -24.06 -18.22 -3.68
N ASP A 406 -23.64 -17.48 -4.72
CA ASP A 406 -24.52 -16.63 -5.48
C ASP A 406 -25.50 -17.46 -6.35
N ASN A 407 -26.39 -16.78 -7.05
CA ASN A 407 -27.38 -17.43 -7.94
C ASN A 407 -26.75 -18.14 -9.16
N TYR A 408 -25.42 -18.04 -9.33
CA TYR A 408 -24.65 -18.67 -10.40
C TYR A 408 -23.72 -19.77 -9.88
N GLY A 409 -23.73 -20.04 -8.57
CA GLY A 409 -22.90 -21.08 -7.94
C GLY A 409 -21.48 -20.65 -7.58
N ASN A 410 -21.17 -19.36 -7.58
CA ASN A 410 -19.88 -18.84 -7.12
C ASN A 410 -19.96 -18.52 -5.62
N THR A 411 -18.86 -18.73 -4.91
CA THR A 411 -18.76 -18.37 -3.49
C THR A 411 -18.88 -16.85 -3.32
N ILE A 412 -19.77 -16.43 -2.42
CA ILE A 412 -19.89 -15.00 -2.03
C ILE A 412 -18.79 -14.74 -1.00
N ASN A 413 -17.90 -13.84 -1.30
CA ASN A 413 -16.82 -13.42 -0.41
C ASN A 413 -17.27 -12.25 0.47
N GLU A 414 -16.76 -12.19 1.70
CA GLU A 414 -17.16 -11.22 2.74
C GLU A 414 -16.93 -9.73 2.39
N GLY A 415 -16.30 -9.42 1.29
CA GLY A 415 -15.99 -8.05 0.85
C GLY A 415 -16.97 -7.44 -0.17
N PHE A 416 -18.07 -8.12 -0.57
CA PHE A 416 -18.90 -7.71 -1.71
C PHE A 416 -20.43 -7.75 -1.43
N ILE A 417 -20.87 -7.37 -0.26
CA ILE A 417 -22.29 -7.06 -0.06
C ILE A 417 -22.45 -5.61 0.40
#